data_87764737b4128a5ba84f4be412e6289b
#
_entry.id   87764737b4128a5ba84f4be412e6289b
#
_cell.length_a   1.000
_cell.length_b   1.000
_cell.length_c   1.000
_cell.angle_alpha   90.00
_cell.angle_beta   90.00
_cell.angle_gamma   90.00
#
_symmetry.space_group_name_H-M   'P 1'
#
loop_
_entity.id
_entity.type
_entity.pdbx_description
1 polymer ?
#
loop_
_entity_poly.entity_id
_entity_poly.type
_entity_poly.pdbx_seq_one_letter_code
_entity_poly.pdbx_strand_id
1 'polypeptide(L)'
;MMKRIFVLTTMLVFITGMWSLGFAGDMEILGVTFPGEKVIEGKTLKLNGVAYRKALVVVKVFVQGLYLENPTKDADEVINSEQVKYLLTHYLTNKATVKKLQEGVVEAMAKCNPPEVVAANQADLDRYVSWMDKDMAPGLTAESTYVPGKGLMYTYQGVKKGTIAGSEFMKMYYRTSVGEKAQKRVREGLLGL
;
A
#
# COMPACT_ATOMS: atom_id res chain seq x y z
N MET A 1 0.11 -68.25 -42.22
CA MET A 1 0.05 -66.82 -42.63
C MET A 1 -0.46 -66.01 -41.40
N MET A 2 0.42 -65.46 -40.62
CA MET A 2 0.08 -64.69 -39.42
C MET A 2 0.13 -63.17 -39.74
N LYS A 3 -0.99 -62.50 -39.67
CA LYS A 3 -1.07 -61.03 -39.82
C LYS A 3 -0.73 -60.39 -38.45
N ARG A 4 0.39 -59.66 -38.42
CA ARG A 4 0.81 -58.87 -37.26
C ARG A 4 -0.01 -57.57 -37.28
N ILE A 5 -0.84 -57.36 -36.27
CA ILE A 5 -1.55 -56.11 -36.00
C ILE A 5 -0.61 -55.24 -35.16
N PHE A 6 -0.18 -54.13 -35.71
CA PHE A 6 0.59 -53.06 -35.01
C PHE A 6 -0.42 -52.17 -34.28
N VAL A 7 -0.45 -52.24 -32.97
CA VAL A 7 -1.22 -51.29 -32.15
C VAL A 7 -0.33 -50.09 -31.84
N LEU A 8 -0.60 -48.95 -32.45
CA LEU A 8 0.05 -47.68 -32.13
C LEU A 8 -0.63 -47.10 -30.87
N THR A 9 0.03 -47.16 -29.73
CA THR A 9 -0.44 -46.50 -28.50
C THR A 9 0.01 -45.05 -28.53
N THR A 10 -0.87 -44.13 -28.85
CA THR A 10 -0.63 -42.70 -28.79
C THR A 10 -0.66 -42.26 -27.33
N MET A 11 0.47 -42.00 -26.74
CA MET A 11 0.61 -41.46 -25.36
C MET A 11 0.34 -39.96 -25.40
N LEU A 12 -0.87 -39.57 -24.99
CA LEU A 12 -1.27 -38.17 -24.82
C LEU A 12 -0.64 -37.62 -23.55
N VAL A 13 0.46 -36.91 -23.68
CA VAL A 13 1.09 -36.21 -22.55
C VAL A 13 0.26 -34.96 -22.22
N PHE A 14 -0.56 -35.05 -21.17
CA PHE A 14 -1.20 -33.88 -20.57
C PHE A 14 -0.12 -33.07 -19.84
N ILE A 15 0.38 -32.00 -20.49
CA ILE A 15 1.18 -30.97 -19.81
C ILE A 15 0.18 -30.11 -19.03
N THR A 16 -0.11 -30.50 -17.78
CA THR A 16 -0.74 -29.62 -16.82
C THR A 16 0.27 -28.51 -16.49
N GLY A 17 0.12 -27.38 -17.15
CA GLY A 17 0.80 -26.17 -16.78
C GLY A 17 0.42 -25.80 -15.34
N MET A 18 1.27 -26.17 -14.38
CA MET A 18 1.21 -25.61 -13.03
C MET A 18 1.51 -24.13 -13.15
N TRP A 19 0.46 -23.33 -13.22
CA TRP A 19 0.58 -21.91 -12.94
C TRP A 19 1.01 -21.82 -11.47
N SER A 20 2.30 -21.63 -11.24
CA SER A 20 2.81 -21.25 -9.93
C SER A 20 2.16 -19.90 -9.61
N LEU A 21 1.10 -19.94 -8.79
CA LEU A 21 0.64 -18.79 -8.05
C LEU A 21 1.84 -18.40 -7.18
N GLY A 22 2.63 -17.46 -7.64
CA GLY A 22 3.71 -16.88 -6.86
C GLY A 22 3.08 -16.23 -5.64
N PHE A 23 3.05 -16.93 -4.51
CA PHE A 23 2.73 -16.32 -3.24
C PHE A 23 3.81 -15.25 -3.01
N ALA A 24 3.39 -14.00 -2.87
CA ALA A 24 4.28 -13.00 -2.34
C ALA A 24 4.69 -13.48 -0.93
N GLY A 25 5.96 -13.78 -0.74
CA GLY A 25 6.47 -14.22 0.55
C GLY A 25 6.38 -13.08 1.58
N ASP A 26 6.37 -13.45 2.86
CA ASP A 26 6.48 -12.46 3.93
C ASP A 26 7.78 -11.65 3.76
N MET A 27 7.71 -10.36 4.02
CA MET A 27 8.89 -9.48 3.99
C MET A 27 9.13 -8.87 5.37
N GLU A 28 10.37 -8.94 5.83
CA GLU A 28 10.80 -8.29 7.07
C GLU A 28 11.64 -7.05 6.77
N ILE A 29 11.31 -5.95 7.43
CA ILE A 29 12.09 -4.70 7.35
C ILE A 29 12.19 -4.05 8.74
N LEU A 30 13.41 -3.84 9.21
CA LEU A 30 13.70 -3.20 10.50
C LEU A 30 12.99 -3.88 11.70
N GLY A 31 12.85 -5.21 11.67
CA GLY A 31 12.22 -6.00 12.73
C GLY A 31 10.68 -6.02 12.68
N VAL A 32 10.09 -5.53 11.59
CA VAL A 32 8.64 -5.61 11.35
C VAL A 32 8.37 -6.54 10.17
N THR A 33 7.56 -7.57 10.40
CA THR A 33 7.15 -8.52 9.36
C THR A 33 5.85 -8.07 8.70
N PHE A 34 5.84 -8.05 7.39
CA PHE A 34 4.67 -7.81 6.55
C PHE A 34 4.31 -9.13 5.85
N PRO A 35 3.16 -9.75 6.19
CA PRO A 35 2.69 -10.97 5.52
C PRO A 35 2.56 -10.76 4.01
N GLY A 36 2.87 -11.78 3.21
CA GLY A 36 2.78 -11.71 1.75
C GLY A 36 1.37 -11.45 1.22
N GLU A 37 0.35 -11.83 2.01
CA GLU A 37 -1.07 -11.60 1.68
C GLU A 37 -1.86 -11.14 2.90
N LYS A 38 -2.93 -10.38 2.65
CA LYS A 38 -3.92 -9.97 3.66
C LYS A 38 -5.33 -9.99 3.07
N VAL A 39 -6.31 -10.42 3.86
CA VAL A 39 -7.72 -10.27 3.50
C VAL A 39 -8.24 -8.94 4.05
N ILE A 40 -8.59 -8.01 3.18
CA ILE A 40 -9.07 -6.67 3.49
C ILE A 40 -10.41 -6.45 2.77
N GLU A 41 -11.46 -6.11 3.50
CA GLU A 41 -12.81 -5.88 2.95
C GLU A 41 -13.29 -7.05 2.03
N GLY A 42 -12.97 -8.29 2.43
CA GLY A 42 -13.34 -9.50 1.68
C GLY A 42 -12.50 -9.78 0.43
N LYS A 43 -11.46 -9.00 0.15
CA LYS A 43 -10.53 -9.20 -0.96
C LYS A 43 -9.18 -9.67 -0.46
N THR A 44 -8.57 -10.62 -1.16
CA THR A 44 -7.18 -11.02 -0.90
C THR A 44 -6.25 -10.04 -1.60
N LEU A 45 -5.50 -9.28 -0.81
CA LEU A 45 -4.49 -8.35 -1.30
C LEU A 45 -3.10 -8.98 -1.14
N LYS A 46 -2.25 -8.77 -2.14
CA LYS A 46 -0.85 -9.20 -2.13
C LYS A 46 0.06 -8.04 -1.76
N LEU A 47 1.12 -8.35 -1.02
CA LEU A 47 2.14 -7.38 -0.68
C LEU A 47 2.84 -6.90 -1.96
N ASN A 48 2.70 -5.62 -2.26
CA ASN A 48 3.33 -4.99 -3.42
C ASN A 48 4.77 -4.59 -3.15
N GLY A 49 5.04 -4.14 -1.94
CA GLY A 49 6.36 -3.76 -1.50
C GLY A 49 6.38 -3.18 -0.09
N VAL A 50 7.59 -3.06 0.46
CA VAL A 50 7.81 -2.49 1.79
C VAL A 50 8.83 -1.37 1.72
N ALA A 51 8.65 -0.36 2.56
CA ALA A 51 9.54 0.79 2.63
C ALA A 51 9.75 1.26 4.05
N TYR A 52 10.77 2.10 4.25
CA TYR A 52 10.95 2.81 5.52
C TYR A 52 11.32 4.27 5.29
N ARG A 53 10.91 5.11 6.22
CA ARG A 53 11.27 6.53 6.23
C ARG A 53 12.30 6.81 7.32
N LYS A 54 13.35 7.58 6.94
CA LYS A 54 14.26 8.22 7.88
C LYS A 54 14.01 9.72 7.92
N ALA A 55 14.12 10.29 9.09
CA ALA A 55 14.27 11.72 9.30
C ALA A 55 15.67 12.01 9.86
N LEU A 56 16.26 13.17 9.52
CA LEU A 56 17.56 13.60 10.02
C LEU A 56 18.64 12.50 9.92
N VAL A 57 18.78 11.86 8.76
CA VAL A 57 19.76 10.83 8.40
C VAL A 57 19.69 9.55 9.27
N VAL A 58 19.46 9.64 10.58
CA VAL A 58 19.58 8.53 11.53
C VAL A 58 18.26 8.04 12.14
N VAL A 59 17.24 8.90 12.24
CA VAL A 59 15.97 8.53 12.91
C VAL A 59 15.09 7.72 11.98
N LYS A 60 14.93 6.44 12.25
CA LYS A 60 13.94 5.58 11.59
C LYS A 60 12.56 5.97 12.12
N VAL A 61 11.71 6.54 11.28
CA VAL A 61 10.38 7.08 11.70
C VAL A 61 9.33 6.00 11.65
N PHE A 62 9.23 5.32 10.51
CA PHE A 62 8.27 4.25 10.29
C PHE A 62 8.72 3.27 9.20
N VAL A 63 8.09 2.11 9.18
CA VAL A 63 8.07 1.17 8.04
C VAL A 63 6.65 1.07 7.50
N GLN A 64 6.52 0.84 6.18
CA GLN A 64 5.25 0.73 5.49
C GLN A 64 5.22 -0.52 4.61
N GLY A 65 4.04 -1.16 4.50
CA GLY A 65 3.74 -2.17 3.52
C GLY A 65 2.52 -1.76 2.69
N LEU A 66 2.67 -1.77 1.38
CA LEU A 66 1.59 -1.54 0.42
C LEU A 66 1.04 -2.88 -0.05
N TYR A 67 -0.28 -3.03 0.02
CA TYR A 67 -1.00 -4.23 -0.45
C TYR A 67 -2.02 -3.83 -1.50
N LEU A 68 -2.06 -4.60 -2.59
CA LEU A 68 -2.92 -4.37 -3.75
C LEU A 68 -3.62 -5.68 -4.15
N GLU A 69 -4.83 -5.60 -4.73
CA GLU A 69 -5.45 -6.76 -5.38
C GLU A 69 -4.58 -7.23 -6.55
N ASN A 70 -4.08 -6.29 -7.35
CA ASN A 70 -3.20 -6.53 -8.49
C ASN A 70 -1.89 -5.77 -8.26
N PRO A 71 -0.82 -6.44 -7.80
CA PRO A 71 0.49 -5.82 -7.61
C PRO A 71 1.05 -5.22 -8.90
N THR A 72 1.70 -4.05 -8.77
CA THR A 72 2.29 -3.35 -9.90
C THR A 72 3.50 -2.52 -9.45
N LYS A 73 4.45 -2.31 -10.38
CA LYS A 73 5.59 -1.41 -10.21
C LYS A 73 5.32 -0.02 -10.78
N ASP A 74 4.18 0.16 -11.43
CA ASP A 74 3.77 1.42 -12.01
C ASP A 74 3.06 2.29 -10.97
N ALA A 75 3.64 3.47 -10.68
CA ALA A 75 3.09 4.42 -9.74
C ALA A 75 1.72 4.97 -10.17
N ASP A 76 1.54 5.22 -11.47
CA ASP A 76 0.29 5.75 -12.01
C ASP A 76 -0.83 4.71 -11.92
N GLU A 77 -0.51 3.44 -12.09
CA GLU A 77 -1.46 2.36 -11.86
C GLU A 77 -1.85 2.26 -10.37
N VAL A 78 -0.88 2.35 -9.45
CA VAL A 78 -1.20 2.39 -8.00
C VAL A 78 -2.10 3.58 -7.67
N ILE A 79 -1.85 4.75 -8.24
CA ILE A 79 -2.61 5.98 -7.95
C ILE A 79 -4.02 5.92 -8.54
N ASN A 80 -4.16 5.49 -9.80
CA ASN A 80 -5.38 5.70 -10.57
C ASN A 80 -6.31 4.48 -10.67
N SER A 81 -5.82 3.26 -10.37
CA SER A 81 -6.66 2.05 -10.47
C SER A 81 -7.79 2.02 -9.44
N GLU A 82 -8.94 1.51 -9.86
CA GLU A 82 -10.11 1.27 -9.01
C GLU A 82 -10.06 -0.16 -8.45
N GLN A 83 -9.12 -0.41 -7.53
CA GLN A 83 -8.95 -1.67 -6.80
C GLN A 83 -8.89 -1.41 -5.30
N VAL A 84 -9.13 -2.43 -4.48
CA VAL A 84 -8.89 -2.30 -3.03
C VAL A 84 -7.39 -2.15 -2.80
N LYS A 85 -7.01 -1.14 -2.02
CA LYS A 85 -5.62 -0.82 -1.67
C LYS A 85 -5.52 -0.67 -0.16
N TYR A 86 -4.45 -1.20 0.42
CA TYR A 86 -4.21 -1.11 1.85
C TYR A 86 -2.75 -0.71 2.10
N LEU A 87 -2.56 0.36 2.85
CA LEU A 87 -1.25 0.83 3.30
C LEU A 87 -1.18 0.73 4.82
N LEU A 88 -0.30 -0.14 5.31
CA LEU A 88 -0.03 -0.32 6.74
C LEU A 88 1.26 0.39 7.11
N THR A 89 1.22 1.24 8.11
CA THR A 89 2.36 1.97 8.65
C THR A 89 2.61 1.56 10.09
N HIS A 90 3.80 1.04 10.40
CA HIS A 90 4.29 0.80 11.75
C HIS A 90 5.29 1.88 12.16
N TYR A 91 5.03 2.56 13.26
CA TYR A 91 5.93 3.58 13.77
C TYR A 91 7.05 2.97 14.61
N LEU A 92 8.26 3.53 14.47
CA LEU A 92 9.50 3.04 15.12
C LEU A 92 10.07 4.04 16.12
N THR A 93 9.40 5.16 16.36
CA THR A 93 9.90 6.25 17.21
C THR A 93 8.77 6.92 17.98
N ASN A 94 9.10 7.44 19.16
CA ASN A 94 8.21 8.30 19.95
C ASN A 94 8.38 9.81 19.61
N LYS A 95 9.17 10.14 18.58
CA LYS A 95 9.38 11.54 18.14
C LYS A 95 8.33 12.01 17.13
N ALA A 96 7.40 11.14 16.74
CA ALA A 96 6.30 11.43 15.83
C ALA A 96 5.10 11.99 16.61
N THR A 97 5.23 13.25 17.06
CA THR A 97 4.16 13.97 17.78
C THR A 97 3.02 14.37 16.85
N VAL A 98 1.82 14.59 17.40
CA VAL A 98 0.63 15.07 16.67
C VAL A 98 1.01 16.23 15.74
N LYS A 99 1.63 17.28 16.28
CA LYS A 99 2.05 18.44 15.50
C LYS A 99 2.90 18.06 14.29
N LYS A 100 3.97 17.26 14.49
CA LYS A 100 4.87 16.85 13.39
C LYS A 100 4.17 15.95 12.36
N LEU A 101 3.25 15.11 12.80
CA LEU A 101 2.49 14.24 11.91
C LEU A 101 1.55 15.05 11.02
N GLN A 102 0.80 15.97 11.62
CA GLN A 102 -0.14 16.84 10.92
C GLN A 102 0.59 17.77 9.93
N GLU A 103 1.64 18.46 10.40
CA GLU A 103 2.48 19.32 9.54
C GLU A 103 3.11 18.52 8.39
N GLY A 104 3.67 17.33 8.68
CA GLY A 104 4.31 16.50 7.68
C GLY A 104 3.33 15.96 6.62
N VAL A 105 2.07 15.69 6.98
CA VAL A 105 1.05 15.29 6.03
C VAL A 105 0.66 16.47 5.13
N VAL A 106 0.39 17.64 5.71
CA VAL A 106 0.05 18.84 4.93
C VAL A 106 1.17 19.19 3.95
N GLU A 107 2.42 19.16 4.42
CA GLU A 107 3.59 19.42 3.57
C GLU A 107 3.72 18.40 2.43
N ALA A 108 3.54 17.10 2.73
CA ALA A 108 3.60 16.04 1.73
C ALA A 108 2.47 16.18 0.68
N MET A 109 1.26 16.50 1.12
CA MET A 109 0.13 16.72 0.23
C MET A 109 0.37 17.91 -0.72
N ALA A 110 0.83 19.03 -0.19
CA ALA A 110 1.16 20.22 -0.97
C ALA A 110 2.33 19.97 -1.94
N LYS A 111 3.37 19.23 -1.51
CA LYS A 111 4.52 18.91 -2.35
C LYS A 111 4.19 17.96 -3.51
N CYS A 112 3.40 16.93 -3.23
CA CYS A 112 3.21 15.81 -4.16
C CYS A 112 2.01 15.98 -5.10
N ASN A 113 1.20 17.01 -4.89
CA ASN A 113 -0.01 17.25 -5.69
C ASN A 113 -0.01 18.65 -6.31
N PRO A 114 -0.74 18.85 -7.43
CA PRO A 114 -1.00 20.18 -7.97
C PRO A 114 -1.76 21.05 -6.96
N PRO A 115 -1.46 22.36 -6.86
CA PRO A 115 -2.11 23.26 -5.89
C PRO A 115 -3.64 23.28 -6.00
N GLU A 116 -4.18 23.23 -7.22
CA GLU A 116 -5.62 23.19 -7.48
C GLU A 116 -6.28 21.91 -6.96
N VAL A 117 -5.59 20.77 -7.03
CA VAL A 117 -6.07 19.49 -6.48
C VAL A 117 -6.11 19.54 -4.95
N VAL A 118 -5.10 20.11 -4.32
CA VAL A 118 -5.07 20.30 -2.86
C VAL A 118 -6.19 21.24 -2.42
N ALA A 119 -6.37 22.38 -3.10
CA ALA A 119 -7.42 23.35 -2.79
C ALA A 119 -8.83 22.75 -2.94
N ALA A 120 -9.07 21.95 -3.98
CA ALA A 120 -10.36 21.29 -4.21
C ALA A 120 -10.67 20.22 -3.14
N ASN A 121 -9.66 19.69 -2.45
CA ASN A 121 -9.82 18.66 -1.41
C ASN A 121 -9.47 19.18 0.00
N GLN A 122 -9.43 20.49 0.22
CA GLN A 122 -8.96 21.07 1.49
C GLN A 122 -9.78 20.61 2.69
N ALA A 123 -11.11 20.58 2.58
CA ALA A 123 -11.98 20.12 3.68
C ALA A 123 -11.73 18.65 4.06
N ASP A 124 -11.45 17.79 3.09
CA ASP A 124 -11.10 16.38 3.31
C ASP A 124 -9.69 16.25 3.90
N LEU A 125 -8.75 17.09 3.48
CA LEU A 125 -7.41 17.13 4.05
C LEU A 125 -7.46 17.57 5.53
N ASP A 126 -8.20 18.61 5.85
CA ASP A 126 -8.35 19.09 7.23
C ASP A 126 -8.97 18.02 8.12
N ARG A 127 -9.99 17.33 7.62
CA ARG A 127 -10.62 16.21 8.31
C ARG A 127 -9.64 15.03 8.52
N TYR A 128 -8.90 14.65 7.48
CA TYR A 128 -7.89 13.59 7.56
C TYR A 128 -6.80 13.91 8.59
N VAL A 129 -6.31 15.15 8.57
CA VAL A 129 -5.28 15.64 9.50
C VAL A 129 -5.81 15.63 10.95
N SER A 130 -7.06 16.01 11.18
CA SER A 130 -7.68 16.02 12.52
C SER A 130 -7.78 14.62 13.15
N TRP A 131 -7.78 13.56 12.36
CA TRP A 131 -7.78 12.18 12.83
C TRP A 131 -6.46 11.74 13.47
N MET A 132 -5.37 12.46 13.25
CA MET A 132 -4.08 12.24 13.91
C MET A 132 -4.05 13.01 15.25
N ASP A 133 -4.77 12.49 16.22
CA ASP A 133 -5.09 13.17 17.48
C ASP A 133 -4.23 12.75 18.68
N LYS A 134 -3.27 11.85 18.46
CA LYS A 134 -2.35 11.32 19.49
C LYS A 134 -0.95 11.16 18.95
N ASP A 135 0.05 11.27 19.79
CA ASP A 135 1.43 11.00 19.44
C ASP A 135 1.64 9.53 19.09
N MET A 136 2.53 9.25 18.13
CA MET A 136 2.93 7.89 17.79
C MET A 136 4.11 7.43 18.64
N ALA A 137 4.13 6.12 18.93
CA ALA A 137 5.20 5.44 19.63
C ALA A 137 5.60 4.16 18.87
N PRO A 138 6.76 3.56 19.16
CA PRO A 138 7.15 2.29 18.58
C PRO A 138 6.08 1.21 18.78
N GLY A 139 5.75 0.50 17.70
CA GLY A 139 4.71 -0.54 17.68
C GLY A 139 3.29 -0.06 17.38
N LEU A 140 3.00 1.24 17.46
CA LEU A 140 1.70 1.78 17.05
C LEU A 140 1.59 1.84 15.53
N THR A 141 0.35 1.72 15.03
CA THR A 141 0.07 1.66 13.58
C THR A 141 -0.88 2.76 13.12
N ALA A 142 -0.76 3.08 11.84
CA ALA A 142 -1.77 3.79 11.07
C ALA A 142 -2.08 2.97 9.80
N GLU A 143 -3.35 2.90 9.45
CA GLU A 143 -3.83 2.07 8.34
C GLU A 143 -4.72 2.89 7.43
N SER A 144 -4.47 2.83 6.14
CA SER A 144 -5.31 3.46 5.12
C SER A 144 -5.83 2.39 4.18
N THR A 145 -7.13 2.27 4.08
CA THR A 145 -7.81 1.31 3.20
C THR A 145 -8.66 2.04 2.19
N TYR A 146 -8.34 1.91 0.91
CA TYR A 146 -9.23 2.38 -0.16
C TYR A 146 -10.11 1.24 -0.65
N VAL A 147 -11.39 1.52 -0.77
CA VAL A 147 -12.37 0.60 -1.37
C VAL A 147 -13.12 1.36 -2.45
N PRO A 148 -13.10 0.87 -3.71
CA PRO A 148 -13.86 1.46 -4.80
C PRO A 148 -15.33 1.67 -4.45
N GLY A 149 -15.86 2.84 -4.77
CA GLY A 149 -17.23 3.22 -4.45
C GLY A 149 -17.50 3.64 -2.99
N LYS A 150 -16.57 3.33 -2.05
CA LYS A 150 -16.68 3.81 -0.66
C LYS A 150 -15.76 5.00 -0.38
N GLY A 151 -14.49 4.92 -0.78
CA GLY A 151 -13.48 5.94 -0.51
C GLY A 151 -12.33 5.43 0.36
N LEU A 152 -11.54 6.37 0.91
CA LEU A 152 -10.38 6.10 1.76
C LEU A 152 -10.80 6.06 3.24
N MET A 153 -10.75 4.89 3.83
CA MET A 153 -10.94 4.66 5.27
C MET A 153 -9.62 4.79 6.02
N TYR A 154 -9.65 5.35 7.21
CA TYR A 154 -8.47 5.53 8.05
C TYR A 154 -8.66 4.97 9.45
N THR A 155 -7.69 4.16 9.86
CA THR A 155 -7.57 3.63 11.22
C THR A 155 -6.27 4.15 11.83
N TYR A 156 -6.35 4.72 13.02
CA TYR A 156 -5.23 5.33 13.72
C TYR A 156 -5.11 4.74 15.12
N GLN A 157 -3.97 4.12 15.42
CA GLN A 157 -3.74 3.40 16.68
C GLN A 157 -4.85 2.39 17.00
N GLY A 158 -5.28 1.61 16.00
CA GLY A 158 -6.34 0.61 16.12
C GLY A 158 -7.77 1.17 16.18
N VAL A 159 -7.95 2.50 16.17
CA VAL A 159 -9.27 3.15 16.20
C VAL A 159 -9.67 3.60 14.79
N LYS A 160 -10.82 3.13 14.30
CA LYS A 160 -11.41 3.63 13.06
C LYS A 160 -11.81 5.08 13.22
N LYS A 161 -11.25 5.97 12.40
CA LYS A 161 -11.49 7.42 12.47
C LYS A 161 -12.61 7.87 11.54
N GLY A 162 -12.66 7.34 10.32
CA GLY A 162 -13.67 7.70 9.34
C GLY A 162 -13.34 7.28 7.93
N THR A 163 -14.14 7.78 7.00
CA THR A 163 -13.98 7.57 5.55
C THR A 163 -14.09 8.90 4.82
N ILE A 164 -13.17 9.13 3.89
CA ILE A 164 -13.29 10.21 2.90
C ILE A 164 -13.82 9.58 1.63
N ALA A 165 -15.00 10.02 1.19
CA ALA A 165 -15.70 9.44 0.06
C ALA A 165 -15.00 9.74 -1.28
N GLY A 166 -15.23 8.87 -2.26
CA GLY A 166 -14.70 9.04 -3.61
C GLY A 166 -13.24 8.64 -3.76
N SER A 167 -12.69 8.87 -4.96
CA SER A 167 -11.33 8.47 -5.32
C SER A 167 -10.33 9.63 -5.35
N GLU A 168 -10.79 10.88 -5.41
CA GLU A 168 -9.88 12.02 -5.62
C GLU A 168 -8.91 12.23 -4.44
N PHE A 169 -9.42 12.18 -3.20
CA PHE A 169 -8.56 12.25 -2.03
C PHE A 169 -7.62 11.04 -1.94
N MET A 170 -8.09 9.85 -2.31
CA MET A 170 -7.24 8.65 -2.37
C MET A 170 -6.09 8.84 -3.37
N LYS A 171 -6.35 9.34 -4.57
CA LYS A 171 -5.30 9.63 -5.55
C LYS A 171 -4.29 10.64 -5.01
N MET A 172 -4.78 11.71 -4.38
CA MET A 172 -3.95 12.72 -3.71
C MET A 172 -3.07 12.07 -2.62
N TYR A 173 -3.66 11.20 -1.80
CA TYR A 173 -2.97 10.45 -0.75
C TYR A 173 -1.87 9.55 -1.28
N TYR A 174 -2.16 8.69 -2.28
CA TYR A 174 -1.15 7.76 -2.82
C TYR A 174 -0.02 8.47 -3.57
N ARG A 175 -0.26 9.66 -4.15
CA ARG A 175 0.83 10.48 -4.71
C ARG A 175 1.88 10.85 -3.67
N THR A 176 1.54 10.97 -2.40
CA THR A 176 2.52 11.23 -1.33
C THR A 176 3.43 10.05 -1.03
N SER A 177 3.01 8.83 -1.38
CA SER A 177 3.73 7.59 -1.10
C SER A 177 4.49 7.04 -2.31
N VAL A 178 3.85 7.03 -3.50
CA VAL A 178 4.40 6.41 -4.71
C VAL A 178 4.57 7.37 -5.89
N GLY A 179 4.06 8.61 -5.81
CA GLY A 179 4.18 9.59 -6.88
C GLY A 179 5.61 10.09 -7.11
N GLU A 180 5.83 10.79 -8.21
CA GLU A 180 7.16 11.26 -8.63
C GLU A 180 7.88 12.10 -7.56
N LYS A 181 7.13 13.01 -6.88
CA LYS A 181 7.67 13.89 -5.84
C LYS A 181 7.70 13.27 -4.45
N ALA A 182 7.25 12.01 -4.28
CA ALA A 182 7.35 11.27 -3.03
C ALA A 182 8.81 11.03 -2.64
N GLN A 183 9.06 10.70 -1.37
CA GLN A 183 10.41 10.37 -0.94
C GLN A 183 10.91 9.13 -1.69
N LYS A 184 12.01 9.26 -2.45
CA LYS A 184 12.54 8.23 -3.37
C LYS A 184 12.57 6.83 -2.75
N ARG A 185 13.14 6.67 -1.55
CA ARG A 185 13.23 5.37 -0.86
C ARG A 185 11.86 4.78 -0.54
N VAL A 186 10.89 5.61 -0.14
CA VAL A 186 9.52 5.15 0.15
C VAL A 186 8.86 4.70 -1.14
N ARG A 187 8.92 5.51 -2.18
CA ARG A 187 8.37 5.20 -3.50
C ARG A 187 8.93 3.89 -4.05
N GLU A 188 10.26 3.78 -4.14
CA GLU A 188 10.92 2.60 -4.70
C GLU A 188 10.60 1.35 -3.89
N GLY A 189 10.64 1.42 -2.55
CA GLY A 189 10.33 0.29 -1.69
C GLY A 189 8.88 -0.18 -1.81
N LEU A 190 7.90 0.74 -1.86
CA LEU A 190 6.49 0.38 -2.00
C LEU A 190 6.14 -0.15 -3.40
N LEU A 191 6.89 0.26 -4.44
CA LEU A 191 6.75 -0.24 -5.81
C LEU A 191 7.59 -1.50 -6.09
N GLY A 192 8.38 -1.99 -5.14
CA GLY A 192 9.25 -3.16 -5.33
C GLY A 192 10.35 -2.93 -6.40
N LEU A 193 10.94 -1.71 -6.45
CA LEU A 193 11.99 -1.28 -7.38
C LEU A 193 13.37 -1.38 -6.75
#